data_b626a46cfb1ccf5813102da23516ddce
#
_entry.id   b626a46cfb1ccf5813102da23516ddce
#
_cell.length_a   1.000
_cell.length_b   1.000
_cell.length_c   1.000
_cell.angle_alpha   90.00
_cell.angle_beta   90.00
_cell.angle_gamma   90.00
#
_symmetry.space_group_name_H-M   'P 1'
#
loop_
_entity.id
_entity.type
_entity.pdbx_description
1 polymer ?
#
loop_
_entity_poly.entity_id
_entity_poly.type
_entity_poly.pdbx_seq_one_letter_code
_entity_poly.pdbx_strand_id
1 'polypeptide(L)'
;PVTSRALRPSMPAASPSTPARPFPPRRRTALLLWLYELAWHLMLPVFLLFLWRRGRKEPLYRQHWGERFGSVTTALQRPVWLHSASIGELRGVAPLIRALLAEGHPVLVSTLTPAGRTAARTLFGGDMDAGRLQVCFVPLELGWAVRRFVRNTRPLVALMTEIDTWPVLLAGIRQCGVPLGMANAQYPRKSIERDQ
;
A
#
# COMPACT_ATOMS: atom_id res chain seq x y z
N PRO A 1 -17.54 -38.04 29.88
CA PRO A 1 -17.40 -36.64 29.46
C PRO A 1 -15.92 -36.24 29.51
N VAL A 2 -15.29 -36.22 28.33
CA VAL A 2 -13.89 -35.83 28.18
C VAL A 2 -13.88 -34.40 27.69
N THR A 3 -13.55 -33.47 28.58
CA THR A 3 -13.37 -32.07 28.28
C THR A 3 -12.05 -31.87 27.51
N SER A 4 -12.13 -31.72 26.21
CA SER A 4 -11.00 -31.34 25.37
C SER A 4 -10.68 -29.86 25.59
N ARG A 5 -9.69 -29.61 26.45
CA ARG A 5 -9.10 -28.26 26.65
C ARG A 5 -8.11 -28.02 25.54
N ALA A 6 -8.56 -27.35 24.46
CA ALA A 6 -7.67 -26.89 23.37
C ALA A 6 -6.64 -25.93 23.95
N LEU A 7 -5.39 -26.36 24.00
CA LEU A 7 -4.21 -25.53 24.27
C LEU A 7 -4.09 -24.48 23.15
N ARG A 8 -4.46 -23.24 23.43
CA ARG A 8 -4.04 -22.11 22.60
C ARG A 8 -2.53 -21.95 22.76
N PRO A 9 -1.74 -22.00 21.69
CA PRO A 9 -0.35 -21.65 21.79
C PRO A 9 -0.27 -20.16 22.20
N SER A 10 0.34 -19.89 23.36
CA SER A 10 0.66 -18.53 23.79
C SER A 10 1.68 -17.97 22.81
N MET A 11 1.26 -17.04 21.95
CA MET A 11 2.17 -16.25 21.16
C MET A 11 3.08 -15.47 22.14
N PRO A 12 4.41 -15.50 21.95
CA PRO A 12 5.29 -14.67 22.74
C PRO A 12 4.89 -13.21 22.53
N ALA A 13 4.76 -12.46 23.62
CA ALA A 13 4.47 -11.04 23.58
C ALA A 13 5.50 -10.38 22.66
N ALA A 14 5.02 -9.73 21.59
CA ALA A 14 5.88 -9.01 20.68
C ALA A 14 6.60 -7.93 21.49
N SER A 15 7.91 -8.04 21.61
CA SER A 15 8.75 -7.00 22.19
C SER A 15 8.46 -5.67 21.49
N PRO A 16 8.32 -4.55 22.23
CA PRO A 16 8.08 -3.26 21.59
C PRO A 16 9.17 -3.01 20.56
N SER A 17 8.79 -3.04 19.28
CA SER A 17 9.71 -2.78 18.17
C SER A 17 10.26 -1.37 18.35
N THR A 18 11.55 -1.27 18.61
CA THR A 18 12.29 0.00 18.58
C THR A 18 11.92 0.71 17.28
N PRO A 19 11.46 1.97 17.31
CA PRO A 19 11.11 2.69 16.10
C PRO A 19 12.29 2.64 15.14
N ALA A 20 12.05 2.11 13.94
CA ALA A 20 13.08 1.95 12.92
C ALA A 20 13.69 3.33 12.66
N ARG A 21 14.97 3.50 13.01
CA ARG A 21 15.71 4.74 12.74
C ARG A 21 15.61 5.01 11.24
N PRO A 22 15.32 6.24 10.82
CA PRO A 22 15.33 6.59 9.41
C PRO A 22 16.71 6.24 8.85
N PHE A 23 16.76 5.28 7.93
CA PHE A 23 18.00 4.85 7.30
C PHE A 23 18.37 5.91 6.25
N PRO A 24 19.40 6.74 6.45
CA PRO A 24 19.80 7.69 5.44
C PRO A 24 20.27 6.89 4.22
N PRO A 25 19.72 7.15 3.02
CA PRO A 25 20.20 6.46 1.83
C PRO A 25 21.68 6.78 1.63
N ARG A 26 22.49 5.78 1.27
CA ARG A 26 23.87 6.03 0.85
C ARG A 26 23.85 7.08 -0.25
N ARG A 27 24.86 7.98 -0.33
CA ARG A 27 24.88 9.08 -1.31
C ARG A 27 24.58 8.62 -2.75
N ARG A 28 25.07 7.45 -3.15
CA ARG A 28 24.77 6.84 -4.46
C ARG A 28 23.29 6.48 -4.61
N THR A 29 22.68 5.89 -3.59
CA THR A 29 21.24 5.55 -3.59
C THR A 29 20.37 6.82 -3.62
N ALA A 30 20.78 7.87 -2.92
CA ALA A 30 20.09 9.15 -2.93
C ALA A 30 20.12 9.80 -4.34
N LEU A 31 21.28 9.75 -5.00
CA LEU A 31 21.43 10.26 -6.38
C LEU A 31 20.56 9.45 -7.36
N LEU A 32 20.55 8.12 -7.25
CA LEU A 32 19.72 7.27 -8.11
C LEU A 32 18.23 7.53 -7.91
N LEU A 33 17.79 7.68 -6.67
CA LEU A 33 16.40 8.04 -6.35
C LEU A 33 16.04 9.41 -6.92
N TRP A 34 16.93 10.38 -6.80
CA TRP A 34 16.72 11.72 -7.36
C TRP A 34 16.63 11.69 -8.90
N LEU A 35 17.53 10.98 -9.59
CA LEU A 35 17.48 10.81 -11.05
C LEU A 35 16.20 10.09 -11.49
N TYR A 36 15.78 9.07 -10.76
CA TYR A 36 14.53 8.35 -11.00
C TYR A 36 13.31 9.27 -10.82
N GLU A 37 13.28 10.06 -9.73
CA GLU A 37 12.20 11.01 -9.49
C GLU A 37 12.18 12.13 -10.55
N LEU A 38 13.35 12.62 -10.99
CA LEU A 38 13.47 13.57 -12.09
C LEU A 38 12.90 12.99 -13.39
N ALA A 39 13.24 11.74 -13.71
CA ALA A 39 12.71 11.05 -14.89
C ALA A 39 11.16 10.94 -14.81
N TRP A 40 10.60 10.65 -13.63
CA TRP A 40 9.16 10.65 -13.41
C TRP A 40 8.52 12.03 -13.65
N HIS A 41 9.16 13.12 -13.20
CA HIS A 41 8.65 14.48 -13.45
C HIS A 41 8.64 14.80 -14.94
N LEU A 42 9.68 14.40 -15.68
CA LEU A 42 9.76 14.61 -17.13
C LEU A 42 8.72 13.75 -17.89
N MET A 43 8.50 12.51 -17.44
CA MET A 43 7.52 11.60 -18.05
C MET A 43 6.08 11.89 -17.65
N LEU A 44 5.86 12.69 -16.60
CA LEU A 44 4.53 12.94 -16.04
C LEU A 44 3.52 13.44 -17.07
N PRO A 45 3.81 14.43 -17.94
CA PRO A 45 2.85 14.90 -18.94
C PRO A 45 2.41 13.79 -19.90
N VAL A 46 3.35 12.96 -20.33
CA VAL A 46 3.10 11.83 -21.24
C VAL A 46 2.23 10.79 -20.53
N PHE A 47 2.54 10.47 -19.27
CA PHE A 47 1.77 9.54 -18.48
C PHE A 47 0.33 10.03 -18.21
N LEU A 48 0.16 11.32 -17.90
CA LEU A 48 -1.16 11.92 -17.72
C LEU A 48 -1.98 11.87 -19.00
N LEU A 49 -1.35 12.19 -20.16
CA LEU A 49 -2.00 12.08 -21.46
C LEU A 49 -2.40 10.64 -21.78
N PHE A 50 -1.54 9.67 -21.46
CA PHE A 50 -1.86 8.24 -21.58
C PHE A 50 -3.10 7.87 -20.75
N LEU A 51 -3.13 8.23 -19.47
CA LEU A 51 -4.28 7.95 -18.59
C LEU A 51 -5.55 8.66 -19.10
N TRP A 52 -5.41 9.91 -19.57
CA TRP A 52 -6.53 10.66 -20.11
C TRP A 52 -7.11 10.01 -21.37
N ARG A 53 -6.25 9.54 -22.29
CA ARG A 53 -6.67 8.79 -23.48
C ARG A 53 -7.31 7.45 -23.12
N ARG A 54 -6.71 6.71 -22.20
CA ARG A 54 -7.26 5.45 -21.71
C ARG A 54 -8.63 5.64 -21.07
N GLY A 55 -8.84 6.75 -20.39
CA GLY A 55 -10.12 7.14 -19.80
C GLY A 55 -11.25 7.38 -20.81
N ARG A 56 -11.00 7.37 -22.13
CA ARG A 56 -12.06 7.33 -23.14
C ARG A 56 -12.75 5.97 -23.18
N LYS A 57 -12.01 4.89 -22.93
CA LYS A 57 -12.56 3.52 -22.91
C LYS A 57 -13.03 3.12 -21.51
N GLU A 58 -12.37 3.62 -20.47
CA GLU A 58 -12.64 3.29 -19.08
C GLU A 58 -12.67 4.59 -18.24
N PRO A 59 -13.85 5.20 -18.02
CA PRO A 59 -14.00 6.53 -17.43
C PRO A 59 -13.34 6.73 -16.07
N LEU A 60 -13.20 5.68 -15.26
CA LEU A 60 -12.54 5.73 -13.95
C LEU A 60 -11.07 6.19 -14.02
N TYR A 61 -10.38 6.04 -15.16
CA TYR A 61 -9.03 6.61 -15.33
C TYR A 61 -9.00 8.13 -15.28
N ARG A 62 -10.13 8.79 -15.58
CA ARG A 62 -10.27 10.25 -15.53
C ARG A 62 -10.85 10.77 -14.21
N GLN A 63 -11.16 9.86 -13.29
CA GLN A 63 -11.69 10.21 -11.99
C GLN A 63 -10.60 10.12 -10.93
N HIS A 64 -10.85 10.74 -9.78
CA HIS A 64 -9.98 10.68 -8.60
C HIS A 64 -8.52 11.09 -8.84
N TRP A 65 -8.29 12.05 -9.73
CA TRP A 65 -6.93 12.55 -10.02
C TRP A 65 -6.18 13.00 -8.77
N GLY A 66 -6.89 13.64 -7.83
CA GLY A 66 -6.31 14.08 -6.57
C GLY A 66 -5.63 12.96 -5.79
N GLU A 67 -6.22 11.75 -5.78
CA GLU A 67 -5.65 10.60 -5.07
C GLU A 67 -4.27 10.23 -5.62
N ARG A 68 -4.09 10.26 -6.95
CA ARG A 68 -2.82 10.00 -7.63
C ARG A 68 -1.73 11.03 -7.29
N PHE A 69 -2.13 12.20 -6.86
CA PHE A 69 -1.26 13.26 -6.35
C PHE A 69 -1.28 13.35 -4.82
N GLY A 70 -1.69 12.27 -4.14
CA GLY A 70 -1.66 12.16 -2.69
C GLY A 70 -2.78 12.92 -1.96
N SER A 71 -3.75 13.50 -2.68
CA SER A 71 -4.89 14.17 -2.08
C SER A 71 -6.02 13.19 -1.79
N VAL A 72 -5.84 12.39 -0.73
CA VAL A 72 -6.85 11.46 -0.24
C VAL A 72 -7.50 12.07 1.00
N THR A 73 -8.83 12.16 0.98
CA THR A 73 -9.62 12.48 2.18
C THR A 73 -10.11 11.18 2.80
N THR A 74 -9.87 10.98 4.08
CA THR A 74 -10.30 9.79 4.80
C THR A 74 -10.84 10.15 6.18
N ALA A 75 -11.89 9.44 6.60
CA ALA A 75 -12.38 9.47 7.97
C ALA A 75 -11.73 8.39 8.84
N LEU A 76 -10.97 7.46 8.23
CA LEU A 76 -10.32 6.38 8.94
C LEU A 76 -9.23 6.94 9.88
N GLN A 77 -9.25 6.48 11.13
CA GLN A 77 -8.26 6.89 12.12
C GLN A 77 -7.11 5.88 12.14
N ARG A 78 -5.90 6.33 11.75
CA ARG A 78 -4.67 5.52 11.72
C ARG A 78 -4.87 4.15 11.04
N PRO A 79 -5.33 4.10 9.78
CA PRO A 79 -5.63 2.83 9.13
C PRO A 79 -4.37 1.98 8.91
N VAL A 80 -4.56 0.67 8.84
CA VAL A 80 -3.59 -0.22 8.21
C VAL A 80 -3.67 0.01 6.71
N TRP A 81 -2.60 0.52 6.10
CA TRP A 81 -2.55 0.76 4.67
C TRP A 81 -2.01 -0.46 3.94
N LEU A 82 -2.82 -1.06 3.05
CA LEU A 82 -2.40 -2.11 2.13
C LEU A 82 -2.34 -1.55 0.71
N HIS A 83 -1.20 -1.74 0.05
CA HIS A 83 -1.06 -1.47 -1.38
C HIS A 83 -1.11 -2.76 -2.17
N SER A 84 -1.96 -2.79 -3.21
CA SER A 84 -2.13 -3.93 -4.11
C SER A 84 -2.22 -3.41 -5.55
N ALA A 85 -1.23 -3.75 -6.37
CA ALA A 85 -1.16 -3.24 -7.74
C ALA A 85 -2.13 -3.97 -8.68
N SER A 86 -2.44 -5.23 -8.40
CA SER A 86 -3.28 -6.09 -9.25
C SER A 86 -4.50 -6.67 -8.51
N ILE A 87 -5.49 -7.15 -9.29
CA ILE A 87 -6.65 -7.87 -8.74
C ILE A 87 -6.21 -9.18 -8.08
N GLY A 88 -5.22 -9.86 -8.65
CA GLY A 88 -4.68 -11.12 -8.12
C GLY A 88 -4.10 -10.93 -6.71
N GLU A 89 -3.25 -9.93 -6.56
CA GLU A 89 -2.68 -9.53 -5.26
C GLU A 89 -3.76 -9.19 -4.25
N LEU A 90 -4.75 -8.36 -4.65
CA LEU A 90 -5.85 -7.99 -3.78
C LEU A 90 -6.63 -9.20 -3.26
N ARG A 91 -6.88 -10.18 -4.14
CA ARG A 91 -7.54 -11.45 -3.75
C ARG A 91 -6.66 -12.27 -2.81
N GLY A 92 -5.35 -12.30 -3.07
CA GLY A 92 -4.38 -13.01 -2.22
C GLY A 92 -4.32 -12.47 -0.79
N VAL A 93 -4.45 -11.14 -0.61
CA VAL A 93 -4.44 -10.50 0.72
C VAL A 93 -5.83 -10.28 1.31
N ALA A 94 -6.90 -10.65 0.61
CA ALA A 94 -8.26 -10.50 1.13
C ALA A 94 -8.50 -11.18 2.48
N PRO A 95 -7.96 -12.37 2.77
CA PRO A 95 -8.08 -12.97 4.11
C PRO A 95 -7.44 -12.11 5.21
N LEU A 96 -6.27 -11.51 4.94
CA LEU A 96 -5.60 -10.59 5.88
C LEU A 96 -6.45 -9.34 6.12
N ILE A 97 -7.01 -8.75 5.06
CA ILE A 97 -7.90 -7.58 5.18
C ILE A 97 -9.10 -7.91 6.07
N ARG A 98 -9.74 -9.07 5.86
CA ARG A 98 -10.88 -9.50 6.67
C ARG A 98 -10.50 -9.73 8.14
N ALA A 99 -9.34 -10.31 8.40
CA ALA A 99 -8.85 -10.50 9.77
C ALA A 99 -8.62 -9.17 10.48
N LEU A 100 -7.98 -8.20 9.82
CA LEU A 100 -7.77 -6.85 10.37
C LEU A 100 -9.09 -6.15 10.68
N LEU A 101 -10.07 -6.22 9.77
CA LEU A 101 -11.40 -5.64 9.99
C LEU A 101 -12.15 -6.33 11.13
N ALA A 102 -12.02 -7.65 11.28
CA ALA A 102 -12.63 -8.41 12.39
C ALA A 102 -12.00 -8.04 13.75
N GLU A 103 -10.73 -7.69 13.78
CA GLU A 103 -10.02 -7.17 14.96
C GLU A 103 -10.31 -5.67 15.24
N GLY A 104 -11.13 -5.03 14.39
CA GLY A 104 -11.52 -3.62 14.56
C GLY A 104 -10.50 -2.61 13.98
N HIS A 105 -9.51 -3.05 13.23
CA HIS A 105 -8.58 -2.15 12.59
C HIS A 105 -9.18 -1.56 11.31
N PRO A 106 -9.22 -0.22 11.16
CA PRO A 106 -9.62 0.40 9.91
C PRO A 106 -8.58 0.13 8.83
N VAL A 107 -9.04 -0.14 7.60
CA VAL A 107 -8.15 -0.53 6.49
C VAL A 107 -8.26 0.46 5.34
N LEU A 108 -7.12 0.95 4.86
CA LEU A 108 -7.00 1.74 3.63
C LEU A 108 -6.34 0.87 2.56
N VAL A 109 -7.06 0.59 1.49
CA VAL A 109 -6.53 -0.16 0.35
C VAL A 109 -6.20 0.82 -0.77
N SER A 110 -4.95 0.82 -1.24
CA SER A 110 -4.59 1.55 -2.45
C SER A 110 -4.40 0.61 -3.63
N THR A 111 -4.89 1.02 -4.79
CA THR A 111 -4.80 0.25 -6.04
C THR A 111 -4.18 1.09 -7.15
N LEU A 112 -3.57 0.44 -8.14
CA LEU A 112 -2.98 1.14 -9.28
C LEU A 112 -4.02 1.44 -10.37
N THR A 113 -5.00 0.54 -10.54
CA THR A 113 -5.91 0.53 -11.69
C THR A 113 -7.38 0.65 -11.28
N PRO A 114 -8.27 1.17 -12.16
CA PRO A 114 -9.70 1.13 -11.96
C PRO A 114 -10.26 -0.27 -11.70
N ALA A 115 -9.74 -1.27 -12.41
CA ALA A 115 -10.16 -2.66 -12.23
C ALA A 115 -9.87 -3.17 -10.81
N GLY A 116 -8.71 -2.82 -10.22
CA GLY A 116 -8.39 -3.09 -8.82
C GLY A 116 -9.36 -2.41 -7.86
N ARG A 117 -9.71 -1.13 -8.13
CA ARG A 117 -10.70 -0.38 -7.33
C ARG A 117 -12.09 -1.03 -7.37
N THR A 118 -12.53 -1.44 -8.56
CA THR A 118 -13.81 -2.15 -8.74
C THR A 118 -13.80 -3.50 -8.02
N ALA A 119 -12.71 -4.27 -8.13
CA ALA A 119 -12.57 -5.53 -7.42
C ALA A 119 -12.60 -5.36 -5.90
N ALA A 120 -11.97 -4.31 -5.36
CA ALA A 120 -12.03 -4.00 -3.93
C ALA A 120 -13.46 -3.67 -3.49
N ARG A 121 -14.20 -2.91 -4.29
CA ARG A 121 -15.62 -2.64 -4.01
C ARG A 121 -16.48 -3.90 -4.01
N THR A 122 -16.22 -4.82 -4.94
CA THR A 122 -16.91 -6.13 -4.99
C THR A 122 -16.60 -6.98 -3.76
N LEU A 123 -15.34 -7.00 -3.30
CA LEU A 123 -14.90 -7.85 -2.19
C LEU A 123 -15.27 -7.30 -0.81
N PHE A 124 -15.31 -5.97 -0.65
CA PHE A 124 -15.39 -5.28 0.64
C PHE A 124 -16.45 -4.18 0.68
N GLY A 125 -17.43 -4.21 -0.22
CA GLY A 125 -18.45 -3.16 -0.32
C GLY A 125 -19.16 -2.85 0.99
N GLY A 126 -19.56 -3.88 1.73
CA GLY A 126 -20.21 -3.71 3.04
C GLY A 126 -19.31 -3.03 4.08
N ASP A 127 -18.01 -3.31 4.08
CA ASP A 127 -17.04 -2.66 4.99
C ASP A 127 -16.78 -1.22 4.59
N MET A 128 -16.81 -0.93 3.28
CA MET A 128 -16.70 0.45 2.77
C MET A 128 -17.93 1.27 3.16
N ASP A 129 -19.13 0.70 3.03
CA ASP A 129 -20.39 1.38 3.39
C ASP A 129 -20.51 1.59 4.90
N ALA A 130 -19.92 0.68 5.69
CA ALA A 130 -19.80 0.82 7.14
C ALA A 130 -18.68 1.76 7.60
N GLY A 131 -17.92 2.37 6.68
CA GLY A 131 -16.82 3.27 7.00
C GLY A 131 -15.60 2.62 7.65
N ARG A 132 -15.46 1.29 7.57
CA ARG A 132 -14.33 0.54 8.13
C ARG A 132 -13.19 0.34 7.15
N LEU A 133 -13.50 0.38 5.84
CA LEU A 133 -12.55 0.25 4.78
C LEU A 133 -12.73 1.37 3.75
N GLN A 134 -11.64 1.91 3.25
CA GLN A 134 -11.62 2.85 2.14
C GLN A 134 -10.68 2.37 1.05
N VAL A 135 -11.04 2.64 -0.22
CA VAL A 135 -10.21 2.34 -1.39
C VAL A 135 -9.84 3.64 -2.08
N CYS A 136 -8.57 3.77 -2.47
CA CYS A 136 -8.07 4.91 -3.24
C CYS A 136 -7.06 4.46 -4.31
N PHE A 137 -6.68 5.38 -5.19
CA PHE A 137 -5.51 5.14 -6.04
C PHE A 137 -4.23 5.39 -5.25
N VAL A 138 -3.19 4.60 -5.56
CA VAL A 138 -1.85 4.82 -5.05
C VAL A 138 -1.30 6.15 -5.57
N PRO A 139 -0.57 6.94 -4.76
CA PRO A 139 0.10 8.13 -5.25
C PRO A 139 1.15 7.76 -6.30
N LEU A 140 1.32 8.64 -7.30
CA LEU A 140 2.39 8.49 -8.29
C LEU A 140 3.76 8.56 -7.62
N GLU A 141 4.77 8.04 -8.31
CA GLU A 141 6.18 8.01 -7.90
C GLU A 141 6.82 9.42 -7.87
N LEU A 142 6.19 10.30 -7.10
CA LEU A 142 6.58 11.68 -6.86
C LEU A 142 6.69 11.88 -5.35
N GLY A 143 7.88 12.17 -4.82
CA GLY A 143 8.13 12.24 -3.39
C GLY A 143 7.19 13.19 -2.64
N TRP A 144 6.82 14.32 -3.25
CA TRP A 144 5.85 15.24 -2.66
C TRP A 144 4.44 14.66 -2.60
N ALA A 145 4.01 13.86 -3.62
CA ALA A 145 2.71 13.22 -3.65
C ALA A 145 2.62 12.11 -2.59
N VAL A 146 3.67 11.32 -2.45
CA VAL A 146 3.76 10.27 -1.42
C VAL A 146 3.72 10.89 -0.01
N ARG A 147 4.52 11.93 0.25
CA ARG A 147 4.50 12.63 1.54
C ARG A 147 3.14 13.25 1.85
N ARG A 148 2.46 13.81 0.85
CA ARG A 148 1.10 14.34 0.99
C ARG A 148 0.11 13.24 1.34
N PHE A 149 0.18 12.10 0.65
CA PHE A 149 -0.65 10.94 0.90
C PHE A 149 -0.52 10.46 2.35
N VAL A 150 0.72 10.24 2.80
CA VAL A 150 1.00 9.76 4.17
C VAL A 150 0.51 10.77 5.21
N ARG A 151 0.71 12.07 4.99
CA ARG A 151 0.20 13.11 5.91
C ARG A 151 -1.32 13.15 6.00
N ASN A 152 -2.02 12.93 4.88
CA ASN A 152 -3.47 12.97 4.83
C ASN A 152 -4.09 11.71 5.45
N THR A 153 -3.49 10.55 5.22
CA THR A 153 -4.05 9.25 5.64
C THR A 153 -3.52 8.79 7.01
N ARG A 154 -2.34 9.27 7.45
CA ARG A 154 -1.68 8.95 8.73
C ARG A 154 -1.72 7.45 9.07
N PRO A 155 -1.25 6.57 8.19
CA PRO A 155 -1.37 5.14 8.40
C PRO A 155 -0.56 4.68 9.61
N LEU A 156 -1.07 3.67 10.32
CA LEU A 156 -0.39 3.00 11.42
C LEU A 156 0.82 2.22 10.91
N VAL A 157 0.64 1.54 9.80
CA VAL A 157 1.63 0.71 9.11
C VAL A 157 1.26 0.67 7.62
N ALA A 158 2.25 0.56 6.76
CA ALA A 158 2.08 0.32 5.33
C ALA A 158 2.52 -1.11 4.99
N LEU A 159 1.66 -1.86 4.32
CA LEU A 159 1.90 -3.22 3.86
C LEU A 159 1.85 -3.23 2.33
N MET A 160 2.98 -3.59 1.70
CA MET A 160 3.05 -3.80 0.26
C MET A 160 2.77 -5.26 -0.05
N THR A 161 1.95 -5.52 -1.06
CA THR A 161 1.72 -6.88 -1.55
C THR A 161 2.73 -7.18 -2.65
N GLU A 162 3.35 -8.36 -2.57
CA GLU A 162 4.40 -8.79 -3.49
C GLU A 162 5.66 -7.88 -3.52
N ILE A 163 6.59 -8.17 -4.46
CA ILE A 163 7.88 -7.48 -4.57
C ILE A 163 7.79 -6.35 -5.61
N ASP A 164 6.72 -5.59 -5.60
CA ASP A 164 6.63 -4.41 -6.46
C ASP A 164 7.54 -3.31 -5.92
N THR A 165 8.65 -3.11 -6.61
CA THR A 165 9.62 -2.07 -6.27
C THR A 165 9.16 -0.71 -6.77
N TRP A 166 8.54 0.05 -5.89
CA TRP A 166 8.19 1.46 -6.08
C TRP A 166 9.18 2.32 -5.28
N PRO A 167 10.34 2.70 -5.84
CA PRO A 167 11.45 3.25 -5.07
C PRO A 167 11.09 4.53 -4.31
N VAL A 168 10.39 5.46 -4.96
CA VAL A 168 10.01 6.74 -4.34
C VAL A 168 8.89 6.55 -3.33
N LEU A 169 7.94 5.65 -3.60
CA LEU A 169 6.88 5.29 -2.66
C LEU A 169 7.48 4.72 -1.36
N LEU A 170 8.34 3.71 -1.48
CA LEU A 170 8.99 3.07 -0.32
C LEU A 170 9.87 4.05 0.46
N ALA A 171 10.68 4.85 -0.25
CA ALA A 171 11.51 5.87 0.36
C ALA A 171 10.67 6.93 1.08
N GLY A 172 9.60 7.42 0.46
CA GLY A 172 8.70 8.43 1.01
C GLY A 172 7.95 7.94 2.27
N ILE A 173 7.46 6.70 2.26
CA ILE A 173 6.82 6.07 3.43
C ILE A 173 7.82 6.04 4.61
N ARG A 174 9.03 5.56 4.39
CA ARG A 174 10.08 5.46 5.41
C ARG A 174 10.52 6.83 5.91
N GLN A 175 10.65 7.83 5.02
CA GLN A 175 10.99 9.22 5.40
C GLN A 175 9.90 9.85 6.29
N CYS A 176 8.66 9.44 6.13
CA CYS A 176 7.55 9.87 6.98
C CYS A 176 7.47 9.10 8.32
N GLY A 177 8.39 8.16 8.58
CA GLY A 177 8.42 7.39 9.83
C GLY A 177 7.33 6.32 9.95
N VAL A 178 6.66 5.96 8.85
CA VAL A 178 5.64 4.91 8.84
C VAL A 178 6.33 3.55 8.76
N PRO A 179 6.00 2.60 9.67
CA PRO A 179 6.48 1.23 9.56
C PRO A 179 6.05 0.62 8.23
N LEU A 180 6.97 -0.10 7.59
CA LEU A 180 6.75 -0.72 6.29
C LEU A 180 6.98 -2.22 6.39
N GLY A 181 6.01 -3.01 5.91
CA GLY A 181 6.08 -4.46 5.83
C GLY A 181 5.68 -4.96 4.44
N MET A 182 5.90 -6.26 4.23
CA MET A 182 5.44 -6.96 3.04
C MET A 182 4.43 -8.04 3.45
N ALA A 183 3.33 -8.11 2.71
CA ALA A 183 2.32 -9.13 2.85
C ALA A 183 2.30 -10.01 1.59
N ASN A 184 2.17 -11.33 1.77
CA ASN A 184 2.12 -12.29 0.67
C ASN A 184 3.33 -12.22 -0.29
N ALA A 185 4.53 -12.00 0.27
CA ALA A 185 5.77 -11.98 -0.50
C ALA A 185 6.04 -13.39 -1.07
N GLN A 186 5.76 -13.59 -2.35
CA GLN A 186 6.13 -14.81 -3.06
C GLN A 186 7.59 -14.70 -3.51
N TYR A 187 8.50 -15.21 -2.67
CA TYR A 187 9.90 -15.36 -3.07
C TYR A 187 10.06 -16.64 -3.91
N PRO A 188 10.56 -16.54 -5.16
CA PRO A 188 10.96 -17.74 -5.90
C PRO A 188 12.03 -18.51 -5.09
N ARG A 189 11.86 -19.82 -4.92
CA ARG A 189 12.83 -20.67 -4.18
C ARG A 189 14.28 -20.45 -4.62
N LYS A 190 14.51 -20.21 -5.91
CA LYS A 190 15.84 -19.88 -6.48
C LYS A 190 16.49 -18.60 -5.93
N SER A 191 15.73 -17.66 -5.37
CA SER A 191 16.29 -16.45 -4.78
C SER A 191 16.73 -16.67 -3.33
N ILE A 192 16.09 -17.60 -2.62
CA ILE A 192 16.44 -17.95 -1.24
C ILE A 192 17.79 -18.70 -1.21
N GLU A 193 18.03 -19.55 -2.22
CA GLU A 193 19.29 -20.34 -2.33
C GLU A 193 20.51 -19.49 -2.72
N ARG A 194 20.31 -18.28 -3.21
CA ARG A 194 21.40 -17.37 -3.62
C ARG A 194 21.84 -16.43 -2.52
N ASP A 195 21.04 -16.27 -1.47
CA ASP A 195 21.27 -15.35 -0.34
C ASP A 195 21.75 -16.12 0.92
N GLN A 196 21.99 -17.45 0.81
CA GLN A 196 22.66 -18.30 1.81
C GLN A 196 24.12 -18.52 1.44
#